data_f52680b875095113d4b04363676a414a
#
_entry.id   f52680b875095113d4b04363676a414a
#
_cell.length_a   1.000
_cell.length_b   1.000
_cell.length_c   1.000
_cell.angle_alpha   90.00
_cell.angle_beta   90.00
_cell.angle_gamma   90.00
#
_symmetry.space_group_name_H-M   'P 1'
#
loop_
_entity.id
_entity.type
_entity.pdbx_description
1 polymer ?
#
loop_
_entity_poly.entity_id
_entity_poly.type
_entity_poly.pdbx_seq_one_letter_code
_entity_poly.pdbx_strand_id
1 'polypeptide(L)'
;MNKKILLGLVALTLVIPSTSHANVKNRTVSVPTLAILDTGLDTSVPSIKDKLVYEVCILEWTTCPNGQSFMEGPGSANIPLQSITKNGFSHGTQMASAAISTNPNMNIVFVRVIGQNINFDRQITGEKTVYSALDWVYANKDKFNIQAVSMSLGDHNLSKIGHYCPVTPNTQQSIKNLLSVGVPTFFPTGNNRDYNMIDWPSCIPESFAIGAGSRNGIELF
;
A
#
# COMPACT_ATOMS: atom_id res chain seq x y z
N MET A 1 50.68 -15.51 -78.28
CA MET A 1 49.36 -15.49 -77.63
C MET A 1 49.52 -15.17 -76.15
N ASN A 2 49.41 -13.91 -75.80
CA ASN A 2 49.61 -13.47 -74.39
C ASN A 2 48.25 -13.32 -73.69
N LYS A 3 47.97 -14.19 -72.76
CA LYS A 3 46.77 -14.06 -71.87
C LYS A 3 47.10 -13.11 -70.74
N LYS A 4 46.43 -11.96 -70.65
CA LYS A 4 46.47 -11.04 -69.53
C LYS A 4 45.48 -11.56 -68.52
N ILE A 5 45.96 -11.85 -67.30
CA ILE A 5 45.15 -12.20 -66.11
C ILE A 5 44.83 -10.88 -65.40
N LEU A 6 43.52 -10.58 -65.34
CA LEU A 6 43.00 -9.40 -64.63
C LEU A 6 42.69 -9.84 -63.16
N LEU A 7 43.46 -9.37 -62.20
CA LEU A 7 43.19 -9.56 -60.78
C LEU A 7 42.13 -8.54 -60.35
N GLY A 8 40.91 -8.99 -60.02
CA GLY A 8 39.89 -8.17 -59.42
C GLY A 8 40.09 -8.05 -57.89
N LEU A 9 40.34 -6.85 -57.41
CA LEU A 9 40.35 -6.55 -55.98
C LEU A 9 38.91 -6.47 -55.48
N VAL A 10 38.49 -7.40 -54.64
CA VAL A 10 37.21 -7.32 -53.91
C VAL A 10 37.48 -6.55 -52.60
N ALA A 11 37.02 -5.32 -52.53
CA ALA A 11 37.06 -4.53 -51.29
C ALA A 11 35.89 -5.01 -50.39
N LEU A 12 36.28 -5.70 -49.29
CA LEU A 12 35.33 -6.15 -48.25
C LEU A 12 35.09 -4.95 -47.31
N THR A 13 33.98 -4.25 -47.47
CA THR A 13 33.58 -3.18 -46.52
C THR A 13 33.00 -3.82 -45.25
N LEU A 14 33.75 -3.75 -44.15
CA LEU A 14 33.29 -4.09 -42.83
C LEU A 14 32.26 -3.03 -42.38
N VAL A 15 30.98 -3.40 -42.40
CA VAL A 15 29.92 -2.61 -41.74
C VAL A 15 30.01 -2.90 -40.24
N ILE A 16 30.59 -1.96 -39.47
CA ILE A 16 30.57 -1.99 -38.03
C ILE A 16 29.18 -1.54 -37.58
N PRO A 17 28.39 -2.37 -36.91
CA PRO A 17 27.13 -1.91 -36.37
C PRO A 17 27.40 -0.86 -35.27
N SER A 18 26.93 0.37 -35.50
CA SER A 18 26.92 1.41 -34.48
C SER A 18 26.05 0.94 -33.33
N THR A 19 26.68 0.56 -32.22
CA THR A 19 25.96 0.34 -30.95
C THR A 19 25.39 1.68 -30.50
N SER A 20 24.10 1.88 -30.70
CA SER A 20 23.37 2.98 -30.11
C SER A 20 23.44 2.79 -28.58
N HIS A 21 24.29 3.56 -27.92
CA HIS A 21 24.24 3.71 -26.49
C HIS A 21 22.90 4.35 -26.16
N ALA A 22 21.96 3.53 -25.69
CA ALA A 22 20.73 4.05 -25.10
C ALA A 22 21.17 4.99 -23.98
N ASN A 23 20.86 6.27 -24.13
CA ASN A 23 20.98 7.24 -23.05
C ASN A 23 20.16 6.73 -21.88
N VAL A 24 20.79 6.09 -20.92
CA VAL A 24 20.22 5.85 -19.59
C VAL A 24 20.02 7.24 -19.00
N LYS A 25 18.85 7.84 -19.23
CA LYS A 25 18.44 8.99 -18.45
C LYS A 25 18.65 8.59 -16.99
N ASN A 26 19.49 9.33 -16.27
CA ASN A 26 19.57 9.25 -14.82
C ASN A 26 18.16 9.42 -14.28
N ARG A 27 17.46 8.28 -14.08
CA ARG A 27 16.19 8.25 -13.37
C ARG A 27 16.60 8.55 -11.92
N THR A 28 16.38 9.77 -11.47
CA THR A 28 16.36 10.03 -10.03
C THR A 28 15.35 9.04 -9.48
N VAL A 29 15.84 7.99 -8.81
CA VAL A 29 14.97 7.01 -8.15
C VAL A 29 14.24 7.79 -7.07
N SER A 30 13.00 8.14 -7.34
CA SER A 30 12.17 8.79 -6.33
C SER A 30 11.99 7.83 -5.16
N VAL A 31 12.08 8.36 -3.94
CA VAL A 31 11.91 7.55 -2.72
C VAL A 31 10.57 6.81 -2.80
N PRO A 32 10.55 5.48 -2.62
CA PRO A 32 9.30 4.72 -2.64
C PRO A 32 8.41 5.12 -1.47
N THR A 33 7.11 5.05 -1.68
CA THR A 33 6.11 5.39 -0.66
C THR A 33 5.23 4.19 -0.35
N LEU A 34 4.98 3.94 0.93
CA LEU A 34 3.98 3.00 1.41
C LEU A 34 2.70 3.77 1.75
N ALA A 35 1.57 3.37 1.19
CA ALA A 35 0.27 3.82 1.66
C ALA A 35 -0.17 2.96 2.85
N ILE A 36 -0.39 3.60 4.01
CA ILE A 36 -0.87 2.94 5.23
C ILE A 36 -2.32 3.35 5.46
N LEU A 37 -3.23 2.37 5.44
CA LEU A 37 -4.65 2.54 5.69
C LEU A 37 -4.94 2.05 7.11
N ASP A 38 -5.28 2.97 8.04
CA ASP A 38 -5.38 2.60 9.45
C ASP A 38 -6.27 3.57 10.27
N THR A 39 -6.21 3.49 11.60
CA THR A 39 -7.05 4.23 12.55
C THR A 39 -6.81 5.74 12.53
N GLY A 40 -5.56 6.14 12.59
CA GLY A 40 -5.14 7.54 12.60
C GLY A 40 -3.69 7.67 13.00
N LEU A 41 -3.16 8.88 12.91
CA LEU A 41 -1.74 9.15 13.01
C LEU A 41 -1.44 10.24 14.03
N ASP A 42 -0.48 9.98 14.89
CA ASP A 42 0.16 11.00 15.72
C ASP A 42 1.34 11.59 14.97
N THR A 43 1.11 12.73 14.35
CA THR A 43 2.14 13.44 13.56
C THR A 43 3.15 14.19 14.43
N SER A 44 3.00 14.19 15.76
CA SER A 44 4.00 14.74 16.68
C SER A 44 5.22 13.83 16.87
N VAL A 45 5.12 12.55 16.48
CA VAL A 45 6.23 11.59 16.50
C VAL A 45 7.28 11.98 15.42
N PRO A 46 8.50 12.38 15.80
CA PRO A 46 9.47 12.95 14.85
C PRO A 46 9.79 12.04 13.66
N SER A 47 10.01 10.75 13.91
CA SER A 47 10.31 9.78 12.85
C SER A 47 9.19 9.63 11.83
N ILE A 48 7.94 9.78 12.25
CA ILE A 48 6.77 9.77 11.35
C ILE A 48 6.71 11.07 10.58
N LYS A 49 6.82 12.21 11.25
CA LYS A 49 6.75 13.53 10.64
C LYS A 49 7.72 13.68 9.47
N ASP A 50 8.94 13.16 9.63
CA ASP A 50 10.01 13.26 8.62
C ASP A 50 9.74 12.38 7.37
N LYS A 51 8.86 11.40 7.47
CA LYS A 51 8.54 10.42 6.41
C LYS A 51 7.15 10.60 5.83
N LEU A 52 6.29 11.33 6.50
CA LEU A 52 4.91 11.55 6.07
C LEU A 52 4.86 12.58 4.95
N VAL A 53 4.50 12.14 3.74
CA VAL A 53 4.40 13.02 2.57
C VAL A 53 2.99 13.51 2.32
N TYR A 54 1.98 12.77 2.77
CA TYR A 54 0.59 13.19 2.64
C TYR A 54 -0.35 12.47 3.61
N GLU A 55 -1.43 13.13 3.96
CA GLU A 55 -2.48 12.64 4.85
C GLU A 55 -3.84 12.71 4.19
N VAL A 56 -4.67 11.70 4.43
CA VAL A 56 -6.05 11.61 3.94
C VAL A 56 -6.94 11.00 5.03
N CYS A 57 -8.18 11.42 5.07
CA CYS A 57 -9.23 10.82 5.87
C CYS A 57 -10.42 10.49 4.98
N ILE A 58 -10.88 9.25 5.02
CA ILE A 58 -12.05 8.75 4.29
C ILE A 58 -12.88 7.92 5.25
N LEU A 59 -14.09 8.39 5.57
CA LEU A 59 -14.95 7.75 6.56
C LEU A 59 -16.41 7.72 6.05
N GLU A 60 -17.08 6.60 6.21
CA GLU A 60 -18.47 6.44 5.77
C GLU A 60 -19.47 6.81 6.87
N TRP A 61 -19.23 6.33 8.10
CA TRP A 61 -20.21 6.40 9.18
C TRP A 61 -19.87 7.43 10.27
N THR A 62 -18.73 8.07 10.15
CA THR A 62 -18.29 9.17 11.02
C THR A 62 -17.64 10.26 10.20
N THR A 63 -17.11 11.29 10.85
CA THR A 63 -16.53 12.42 10.16
C THR A 63 -15.03 12.54 10.38
N CYS A 64 -14.36 13.09 9.39
CA CYS A 64 -12.99 13.56 9.44
C CYS A 64 -12.89 14.86 10.29
N PRO A 65 -11.68 15.34 10.58
CA PRO A 65 -11.50 16.55 11.40
C PRO A 65 -12.25 17.81 10.90
N ASN A 66 -12.54 17.89 9.61
CA ASN A 66 -13.31 18.97 8.99
C ASN A 66 -14.84 18.80 9.10
N GLY A 67 -15.31 17.76 9.77
CA GLY A 67 -16.74 17.46 9.91
C GLY A 67 -17.39 16.80 8.69
N GLN A 68 -16.61 16.45 7.64
CA GLN A 68 -17.08 15.78 6.44
C GLN A 68 -16.60 14.31 6.40
N SER A 69 -17.12 13.53 5.45
CA SER A 69 -16.68 12.14 5.23
C SER A 69 -15.34 12.02 4.50
N PHE A 70 -14.82 13.13 3.99
CA PHE A 70 -13.56 13.22 3.25
C PHE A 70 -12.78 14.47 3.65
N MET A 71 -11.48 14.29 3.85
CA MET A 71 -10.53 15.38 4.04
C MET A 71 -9.16 14.93 3.57
N GLU A 72 -8.40 15.81 2.93
CA GLU A 72 -7.01 15.54 2.57
C GLU A 72 -6.10 16.72 2.93
N GLY A 73 -4.79 16.43 3.03
CA GLY A 73 -3.78 17.38 3.45
C GLY A 73 -3.49 17.35 4.96
N PRO A 74 -2.61 18.23 5.44
CA PRO A 74 -2.12 18.22 6.81
C PRO A 74 -3.21 18.19 7.87
N GLY A 75 -3.11 17.25 8.80
CA GLY A 75 -4.06 17.08 9.90
C GLY A 75 -5.28 16.24 9.58
N SER A 76 -5.45 15.77 8.32
CA SER A 76 -6.62 14.95 7.96
C SER A 76 -6.61 13.59 8.66
N ALA A 77 -5.44 13.01 8.89
CA ALA A 77 -5.29 11.74 9.60
C ALA A 77 -5.25 11.88 11.12
N ASN A 78 -5.23 13.10 11.66
CA ASN A 78 -5.15 13.32 13.09
C ASN A 78 -6.35 12.74 13.82
N ILE A 79 -6.08 12.22 15.00
CA ILE A 79 -7.09 11.78 15.96
C ILE A 79 -7.10 12.80 17.10
N PRO A 80 -8.27 13.12 17.68
CA PRO A 80 -8.31 13.91 18.91
C PRO A 80 -7.42 13.28 19.99
N LEU A 81 -6.60 14.09 20.66
CA LEU A 81 -5.63 13.64 21.67
C LEU A 81 -6.25 12.71 22.72
N GLN A 82 -7.49 13.00 23.14
CA GLN A 82 -8.25 12.15 24.08
C GLN A 82 -8.56 10.77 23.56
N SER A 83 -8.43 10.54 22.27
CA SER A 83 -8.70 9.26 21.61
C SER A 83 -7.44 8.45 21.31
N ILE A 84 -6.27 9.09 21.30
CA ILE A 84 -4.99 8.42 20.98
C ILE A 84 -4.68 7.29 21.99
N THR A 85 -5.02 7.49 23.25
CA THR A 85 -4.75 6.51 24.33
C THR A 85 -5.91 5.56 24.59
N LYS A 86 -7.05 5.76 23.92
CA LYS A 86 -8.25 4.94 24.13
C LYS A 86 -8.54 4.12 22.89
N ASN A 87 -9.04 2.89 23.10
CA ASN A 87 -9.66 2.04 22.06
C ASN A 87 -8.79 1.75 20.84
N GLY A 88 -7.46 1.64 21.00
CA GLY A 88 -6.57 1.20 19.92
C GLY A 88 -6.32 2.24 18.80
N PHE A 89 -6.73 3.51 18.98
CA PHE A 89 -6.47 4.55 17.97
C PHE A 89 -5.00 4.90 17.78
N SER A 90 -4.11 4.51 18.68
CA SER A 90 -2.67 4.55 18.47
C SER A 90 -2.16 3.51 17.45
N HIS A 91 -3.01 2.58 17.01
CA HIS A 91 -2.63 1.47 16.13
C HIS A 91 -1.99 1.98 14.83
N GLY A 92 -2.59 2.94 14.15
CA GLY A 92 -2.01 3.49 12.91
C GLY A 92 -0.64 4.13 13.13
N THR A 93 -0.43 4.81 14.26
CA THR A 93 0.89 5.34 14.63
C THR A 93 1.91 4.22 14.85
N GLN A 94 1.50 3.10 15.48
CA GLN A 94 2.35 1.93 15.67
C GLN A 94 2.71 1.28 14.32
N MET A 95 1.75 1.13 13.41
CA MET A 95 2.00 0.56 12.08
C MET A 95 2.94 1.45 11.25
N ALA A 96 2.76 2.77 11.29
CA ALA A 96 3.67 3.71 10.64
C ALA A 96 5.09 3.61 11.22
N SER A 97 5.22 3.56 12.55
CA SER A 97 6.50 3.42 13.23
C SER A 97 7.20 2.10 12.90
N ALA A 98 6.46 1.00 12.85
CA ALA A 98 6.98 -0.32 12.48
C ALA A 98 7.48 -0.32 11.02
N ALA A 99 6.72 0.25 10.10
CA ALA A 99 7.09 0.36 8.70
C ALA A 99 8.39 1.17 8.52
N ILE A 100 8.49 2.34 9.15
CA ILE A 100 9.68 3.20 9.10
C ILE A 100 10.91 2.49 9.71
N SER A 101 10.72 1.78 10.83
CA SER A 101 11.79 1.04 11.48
C SER A 101 12.33 -0.10 10.61
N THR A 102 11.46 -0.70 9.79
CA THR A 102 11.82 -1.77 8.87
C THR A 102 12.54 -1.24 7.63
N ASN A 103 12.07 -0.12 7.08
CA ASN A 103 12.69 0.53 5.93
C ASN A 103 12.72 2.06 6.12
N PRO A 104 13.81 2.61 6.66
CA PRO A 104 13.95 4.06 6.87
C PRO A 104 14.11 4.85 5.57
N ASN A 105 14.32 4.18 4.44
CA ASN A 105 14.49 4.80 3.13
C ASN A 105 13.18 4.90 2.31
N MET A 106 12.01 4.80 2.97
CA MET A 106 10.73 5.00 2.32
C MET A 106 9.97 6.19 2.91
N ASN A 107 9.02 6.70 2.16
CA ASN A 107 8.03 7.67 2.61
C ASN A 107 6.71 6.99 2.98
N ILE A 108 5.83 7.73 3.62
CA ILE A 108 4.49 7.28 3.99
C ILE A 108 3.45 8.26 3.43
N VAL A 109 2.41 7.71 2.82
CA VAL A 109 1.10 8.33 2.69
C VAL A 109 0.20 7.63 3.70
N PHE A 110 -0.47 8.40 4.54
CA PHE A 110 -1.38 7.84 5.56
C PHE A 110 -2.83 8.13 5.24
N VAL A 111 -3.66 7.09 5.19
CA VAL A 111 -5.10 7.20 4.94
C VAL A 111 -5.86 6.70 6.17
N ARG A 112 -6.49 7.62 6.87
CA ARG A 112 -7.36 7.27 7.98
C ARG A 112 -8.66 6.68 7.45
N VAL A 113 -8.94 5.42 7.79
CA VAL A 113 -10.12 4.66 7.35
C VAL A 113 -10.99 4.17 8.51
N ILE A 114 -10.55 4.40 9.74
CA ILE A 114 -11.30 4.02 10.93
C ILE A 114 -11.84 5.26 11.62
N GLY A 115 -13.14 5.27 11.79
CA GLY A 115 -13.85 6.25 12.59
C GLY A 115 -14.10 5.78 14.01
N GLN A 116 -14.69 6.65 14.83
CA GLN A 116 -15.19 6.33 16.16
C GLN A 116 -16.68 6.57 16.21
N ASN A 117 -17.39 5.76 17.02
CA ASN A 117 -18.77 6.07 17.34
C ASN A 117 -18.85 7.33 18.25
N ILE A 118 -20.06 7.83 18.47
CA ILE A 118 -20.32 9.04 19.22
C ILE A 118 -19.80 8.97 20.68
N ASN A 119 -19.69 7.77 21.25
CA ASN A 119 -19.22 7.57 22.62
C ASN A 119 -17.70 7.33 22.71
N PHE A 120 -17.01 7.30 21.57
CA PHE A 120 -15.56 7.02 21.47
C PHE A 120 -15.14 5.67 22.08
N ASP A 121 -16.06 4.71 22.16
CA ASP A 121 -15.83 3.38 22.73
C ASP A 121 -15.67 2.27 21.70
N ARG A 122 -15.91 2.57 20.41
CA ARG A 122 -15.87 1.60 19.32
C ARG A 122 -15.23 2.16 18.07
N GLN A 123 -14.33 1.37 17.49
CA GLN A 123 -13.81 1.61 16.15
C GLN A 123 -14.83 1.14 15.12
N ILE A 124 -15.04 1.92 14.08
CA ILE A 124 -15.97 1.59 13.00
C ILE A 124 -15.38 1.93 11.64
N THR A 125 -15.57 1.03 10.69
CA THR A 125 -15.31 1.23 9.28
C THR A 125 -16.35 0.48 8.46
N GLY A 126 -16.48 0.81 7.19
CA GLY A 126 -17.37 0.13 6.25
C GLY A 126 -16.65 -0.27 4.97
N GLU A 127 -17.23 -1.18 4.22
CA GLU A 127 -16.71 -1.60 2.92
C GLU A 127 -16.47 -0.40 1.99
N LYS A 128 -17.43 0.55 1.97
CA LYS A 128 -17.31 1.76 1.16
C LYS A 128 -16.08 2.59 1.54
N THR A 129 -15.76 2.72 2.81
CA THR A 129 -14.54 3.37 3.27
C THR A 129 -13.30 2.67 2.68
N VAL A 130 -13.27 1.33 2.74
CA VAL A 130 -12.12 0.54 2.28
C VAL A 130 -11.90 0.72 0.78
N TYR A 131 -12.92 0.47 -0.07
CA TYR A 131 -12.71 0.61 -1.51
C TYR A 131 -12.46 2.05 -1.93
N SER A 132 -13.10 3.06 -1.30
CA SER A 132 -12.84 4.46 -1.60
C SER A 132 -11.40 4.87 -1.27
N ALA A 133 -10.83 4.33 -0.19
CA ALA A 133 -9.42 4.56 0.16
C ALA A 133 -8.46 3.91 -0.83
N LEU A 134 -8.74 2.68 -1.26
CA LEU A 134 -7.97 2.00 -2.29
C LEU A 134 -8.04 2.72 -3.64
N ASP A 135 -9.22 3.21 -4.02
CA ASP A 135 -9.42 4.01 -5.24
C ASP A 135 -8.67 5.34 -5.18
N TRP A 136 -8.67 5.99 -4.01
CA TRP A 136 -7.86 7.19 -3.79
C TRP A 136 -6.36 6.89 -3.97
N VAL A 137 -5.87 5.79 -3.42
CA VAL A 137 -4.47 5.35 -3.61
C VAL A 137 -4.18 5.10 -5.09
N TYR A 138 -5.06 4.39 -5.79
CA TYR A 138 -4.92 4.13 -7.23
C TYR A 138 -4.80 5.42 -8.05
N ALA A 139 -5.67 6.39 -7.79
CA ALA A 139 -5.67 7.69 -8.48
C ALA A 139 -4.41 8.53 -8.20
N ASN A 140 -3.80 8.36 -7.03
CA ASN A 140 -2.68 9.19 -6.56
C ASN A 140 -1.31 8.47 -6.52
N LYS A 141 -1.24 7.20 -6.96
CA LYS A 141 -0.03 6.39 -6.86
C LYS A 141 1.19 7.00 -7.54
N ASP A 142 1.00 7.58 -8.71
CA ASP A 142 2.09 8.18 -9.49
C ASP A 142 2.54 9.51 -8.87
N LYS A 143 1.59 10.31 -8.34
CA LYS A 143 1.87 11.59 -7.68
C LYS A 143 2.77 11.42 -6.47
N PHE A 144 2.54 10.38 -5.68
CA PHE A 144 3.28 10.12 -4.44
C PHE A 144 4.27 8.96 -4.54
N ASN A 145 4.47 8.38 -5.73
CA ASN A 145 5.30 7.19 -5.95
C ASN A 145 4.94 6.03 -5.02
N ILE A 146 3.63 5.74 -4.88
CA ILE A 146 3.15 4.66 -4.02
C ILE A 146 3.48 3.31 -4.68
N GLN A 147 4.18 2.45 -3.94
CA GLN A 147 4.63 1.15 -4.42
C GLN A 147 3.90 -0.03 -3.77
N ALA A 148 3.22 0.21 -2.66
CA ALA A 148 2.45 -0.81 -1.95
C ALA A 148 1.40 -0.17 -1.04
N VAL A 149 0.40 -0.95 -0.66
CA VAL A 149 -0.60 -0.61 0.36
C VAL A 149 -0.48 -1.59 1.52
N SER A 150 -0.47 -1.07 2.75
CA SER A 150 -0.58 -1.85 3.98
C SER A 150 -1.84 -1.42 4.73
N MET A 151 -2.73 -2.37 4.99
CA MET A 151 -3.92 -2.16 5.79
C MET A 151 -3.96 -3.23 6.88
N SER A 152 -3.43 -2.90 8.06
CA SER A 152 -3.37 -3.82 9.20
C SER A 152 -4.71 -3.90 9.95
N LEU A 153 -5.78 -4.04 9.21
CA LEU A 153 -7.16 -4.06 9.66
C LEU A 153 -7.92 -5.19 8.95
N GLY A 154 -8.86 -5.79 9.65
CA GLY A 154 -9.78 -6.79 9.11
C GLY A 154 -11.10 -6.74 9.86
N ASP A 155 -12.14 -7.29 9.29
CA ASP A 155 -13.36 -7.57 10.04
C ASP A 155 -13.25 -8.97 10.67
N HIS A 156 -14.07 -9.22 11.68
CA HIS A 156 -14.12 -10.54 12.31
C HIS A 156 -15.03 -11.52 11.56
N ASN A 157 -15.40 -11.23 10.30
CA ASN A 157 -16.13 -12.16 9.45
C ASN A 157 -15.16 -13.20 8.90
N LEU A 158 -14.90 -14.22 9.68
CA LEU A 158 -14.02 -15.32 9.32
C LEU A 158 -14.54 -16.04 8.08
N SER A 159 -13.72 -16.06 7.05
CA SER A 159 -13.95 -16.88 5.87
C SER A 159 -13.03 -18.09 5.91
N LYS A 160 -13.56 -19.27 5.64
CA LYS A 160 -12.72 -20.48 5.53
C LYS A 160 -11.75 -20.31 4.37
N ILE A 161 -10.47 -20.56 4.62
CA ILE A 161 -9.44 -20.51 3.57
C ILE A 161 -9.88 -21.38 2.40
N GLY A 162 -10.01 -20.76 1.24
CA GLY A 162 -10.37 -21.45 0.00
C GLY A 162 -11.86 -21.81 -0.18
N HIS A 163 -12.76 -21.44 0.76
CA HIS A 163 -14.17 -21.82 0.66
C HIS A 163 -15.16 -20.65 0.56
N TYR A 164 -14.95 -19.58 1.28
CA TYR A 164 -15.87 -18.43 1.23
C TYR A 164 -15.18 -17.16 1.67
N CYS A 165 -15.24 -16.17 0.84
CA CYS A 165 -14.91 -14.79 1.15
C CYS A 165 -16.16 -13.95 0.88
N PRO A 166 -16.60 -13.07 1.78
CA PRO A 166 -17.73 -12.21 1.50
C PRO A 166 -17.55 -11.52 0.16
N VAL A 167 -18.56 -11.62 -0.72
CA VAL A 167 -18.47 -10.99 -2.04
C VAL A 167 -18.61 -9.49 -1.85
N THR A 168 -17.50 -8.80 -2.04
CA THR A 168 -17.39 -7.34 -1.98
C THR A 168 -16.83 -6.85 -3.31
N PRO A 169 -17.67 -6.77 -4.38
CA PRO A 169 -17.22 -6.53 -5.75
C PRO A 169 -16.40 -5.24 -5.90
N ASN A 170 -16.78 -4.19 -5.18
CA ASN A 170 -16.08 -2.90 -5.25
C ASN A 170 -14.67 -3.01 -4.65
N THR A 171 -14.55 -3.58 -3.44
CA THR A 171 -13.25 -3.78 -2.79
C THR A 171 -12.35 -4.68 -3.63
N GLN A 172 -12.87 -5.80 -4.13
CA GLN A 172 -12.13 -6.69 -5.01
C GLN A 172 -11.67 -5.96 -6.28
N GLN A 173 -12.52 -5.14 -6.90
CA GLN A 173 -12.16 -4.40 -8.10
C GLN A 173 -11.06 -3.37 -7.81
N SER A 174 -11.12 -2.65 -6.68
CA SER A 174 -10.10 -1.68 -6.29
C SER A 174 -8.74 -2.36 -6.05
N ILE A 175 -8.74 -3.55 -5.40
CA ILE A 175 -7.52 -4.37 -5.23
C ILE A 175 -6.96 -4.82 -6.59
N LYS A 176 -7.80 -5.30 -7.50
CA LYS A 176 -7.40 -5.68 -8.88
C LYS A 176 -6.79 -4.51 -9.64
N ASN A 177 -7.40 -3.33 -9.55
CA ASN A 177 -6.89 -2.13 -10.20
C ASN A 177 -5.48 -1.78 -9.72
N LEU A 178 -5.25 -1.77 -8.39
CA LEU A 178 -3.93 -1.54 -7.80
C LEU A 178 -2.91 -2.60 -8.23
N LEU A 179 -3.28 -3.88 -8.16
CA LEU A 179 -2.39 -4.98 -8.57
C LEU A 179 -2.02 -4.88 -10.06
N SER A 180 -2.96 -4.50 -10.93
CA SER A 180 -2.73 -4.36 -12.38
C SER A 180 -1.69 -3.30 -12.75
N VAL A 181 -1.44 -2.35 -11.84
CA VAL A 181 -0.42 -1.30 -12.01
C VAL A 181 0.82 -1.52 -11.12
N GLY A 182 0.97 -2.73 -10.57
CA GLY A 182 2.14 -3.13 -9.78
C GLY A 182 2.14 -2.62 -8.34
N VAL A 183 0.99 -2.24 -7.79
CA VAL A 183 0.83 -1.81 -6.39
C VAL A 183 0.11 -2.91 -5.60
N PRO A 184 0.82 -3.84 -4.96
CA PRO A 184 0.23 -4.89 -4.14
C PRO A 184 -0.43 -4.33 -2.89
N THR A 185 -1.49 -4.99 -2.43
CA THR A 185 -2.20 -4.66 -1.19
C THR A 185 -2.04 -5.78 -0.16
N PHE A 186 -1.59 -5.44 1.04
CA PHE A 186 -1.29 -6.35 2.12
C PHE A 186 -2.30 -6.19 3.26
N PHE A 187 -2.89 -7.32 3.68
CA PHE A 187 -3.87 -7.38 4.78
C PHE A 187 -3.49 -8.49 5.77
N PRO A 188 -3.82 -8.37 7.07
CA PRO A 188 -3.56 -9.42 8.04
C PRO A 188 -4.55 -10.58 7.86
N THR A 189 -4.10 -11.80 8.14
CA THR A 189 -4.99 -12.98 8.16
C THR A 189 -6.01 -12.96 9.29
N GLY A 190 -5.82 -12.12 10.29
CA GLY A 190 -6.68 -11.99 11.47
C GLY A 190 -5.98 -12.37 12.77
N ASN A 191 -6.66 -12.15 13.90
CA ASN A 191 -6.16 -12.40 15.26
C ASN A 191 -6.98 -13.48 16.00
N ASN A 192 -7.76 -14.26 15.28
CA ASN A 192 -8.74 -15.18 15.85
C ASN A 192 -8.14 -16.53 16.32
N ARG A 193 -6.84 -16.75 16.10
CA ARG A 193 -6.14 -18.03 16.37
C ARG A 193 -6.81 -19.22 15.68
N ASP A 194 -7.33 -19.00 14.46
CA ASP A 194 -7.94 -20.05 13.65
C ASP A 194 -7.02 -20.40 12.49
N TYR A 195 -6.61 -21.66 12.40
CA TYR A 195 -5.72 -22.15 11.34
C TYR A 195 -6.43 -22.39 10.01
N ASN A 196 -7.75 -22.33 9.99
CA ASN A 196 -8.57 -22.70 8.82
C ASN A 196 -9.34 -21.51 8.24
N MET A 197 -9.23 -20.33 8.86
CA MET A 197 -10.02 -19.16 8.48
C MET A 197 -9.15 -17.91 8.44
N ILE A 198 -9.46 -17.02 7.54
CA ILE A 198 -8.82 -15.69 7.44
C ILE A 198 -9.88 -14.61 7.36
N ASP A 199 -9.55 -13.43 7.86
CA ASP A 199 -10.47 -12.29 7.90
C ASP A 199 -10.65 -11.65 6.50
N TRP A 200 -11.77 -10.98 6.30
CA TRP A 200 -11.93 -10.05 5.19
C TRP A 200 -11.14 -8.75 5.49
N PRO A 201 -10.45 -8.12 4.53
CA PRO A 201 -10.43 -8.42 3.10
C PRO A 201 -9.28 -9.34 2.64
N SER A 202 -8.50 -9.91 3.56
CA SER A 202 -7.34 -10.76 3.20
C SER A 202 -7.73 -12.07 2.50
N CYS A 203 -9.00 -12.49 2.60
CA CYS A 203 -9.54 -13.62 1.87
C CYS A 203 -9.80 -13.35 0.38
N ILE A 204 -9.71 -12.09 -0.08
CA ILE A 204 -9.88 -11.74 -1.50
C ILE A 204 -8.66 -12.25 -2.28
N PRO A 205 -8.84 -13.04 -3.37
CA PRO A 205 -7.73 -13.72 -4.04
C PRO A 205 -6.63 -12.82 -4.58
N GLU A 206 -6.95 -11.58 -4.92
CA GLU A 206 -5.99 -10.60 -5.46
C GLU A 206 -5.24 -9.83 -4.37
N SER A 207 -5.56 -10.07 -3.10
CA SER A 207 -4.85 -9.49 -1.95
C SER A 207 -3.67 -10.37 -1.53
N PHE A 208 -2.77 -9.77 -0.75
CA PHE A 208 -1.68 -10.50 -0.09
C PHE A 208 -2.01 -10.64 1.39
N ALA A 209 -2.43 -11.85 1.77
CA ALA A 209 -2.73 -12.19 3.16
C ALA A 209 -1.44 -12.43 3.95
N ILE A 210 -1.25 -11.71 5.06
CA ILE A 210 -0.05 -11.76 5.90
C ILE A 210 -0.41 -12.35 7.26
N GLY A 211 0.12 -13.54 7.54
CA GLY A 211 0.06 -14.17 8.85
C GLY A 211 1.16 -13.68 9.78
N ALA A 212 0.96 -13.84 11.07
CA ALA A 212 1.99 -13.61 12.06
C ALA A 212 2.93 -14.82 12.15
N GLY A 213 4.22 -14.55 12.30
CA GLY A 213 5.24 -15.57 12.53
C GLY A 213 6.04 -15.28 13.79
N SER A 214 6.58 -16.32 14.43
CA SER A 214 7.51 -16.12 15.52
C SER A 214 8.83 -15.55 15.02
N ARG A 215 9.57 -14.88 15.92
CA ARG A 215 10.90 -14.34 15.62
C ARG A 215 11.88 -15.39 15.11
N ASN A 216 11.67 -16.66 15.44
CA ASN A 216 12.49 -17.80 15.03
C ASN A 216 11.98 -18.47 13.74
N GLY A 217 10.88 -17.98 13.14
CA GLY A 217 10.32 -18.52 11.91
C GLY A 217 9.70 -19.91 12.03
N ILE A 218 9.51 -20.43 13.24
CA ILE A 218 9.12 -21.82 13.50
C ILE A 218 7.60 -21.94 13.79
N GLU A 219 6.97 -20.88 14.27
CA GLU A 219 5.54 -20.90 14.62
C GLU A 219 4.81 -19.80 13.84
N LEU A 220 3.68 -20.20 13.24
CA LEU A 220 2.69 -19.28 12.67
C LEU A 220 1.59 -19.07 13.71
N PHE A 221 1.23 -17.85 13.98
CA PHE A 221 0.16 -17.48 14.90
C PHE A 221 -1.05 -16.97 14.13
#